data_4a2b13aecee7c2e2a4d0c99a6ab4311b
#
_entry.id   4a2b13aecee7c2e2a4d0c99a6ab4311b
#
_cell.length_a   1.000
_cell.length_b   1.000
_cell.length_c   1.000
_cell.angle_alpha   90.00
_cell.angle_beta   90.00
_cell.angle_gamma   90.00
#
_symmetry.space_group_name_H-M   'P 1'
#
loop_
_entity.id
_entity.type
_entity.pdbx_description
1 polymer ?
#
loop_
_entity_poly.entity_id
_entity_poly.type
_entity_poly.pdbx_seq_one_letter_code
_entity_poly.pdbx_strand_id
1 'polypeptide(L)'
;SSSTIFDEIARVTPSHAGLSHERLDREGGVRWPSYTPEDPGAQWLFGDRFPTSDGKATMHLVDWRDNVEIPDEEYPFIFNTGRVLYHWHTGSMTRRSRLDEAYPESLIEVAPEDAERMGLKKSGRIRVSTRRGSLESRAWITRRVAPGTVYMSWHFAEAAANLLTINALDPISKIPEYKICACKIEVLETTEPQKSISIKSAQA
;
A
#
# COMPACT_ATOMS: atom_id res chain seq x y z
N SER A 1 24.13 -22.53 7.10
CA SER A 1 23.70 -22.06 5.76
C SER A 1 22.20 -21.84 5.73
N SER A 2 21.69 -21.18 4.69
CA SER A 2 20.24 -21.01 4.50
C SER A 2 19.52 -22.35 4.32
N SER A 3 20.14 -23.33 3.65
CA SER A 3 19.55 -24.67 3.51
C SER A 3 19.40 -25.37 4.85
N THR A 4 20.40 -25.30 5.72
CA THR A 4 20.34 -25.92 7.06
C THR A 4 19.22 -25.32 7.92
N ILE A 5 19.02 -23.98 7.82
CA ILE A 5 17.91 -23.31 8.53
C ILE A 5 16.58 -23.77 7.93
N PHE A 6 16.48 -23.86 6.61
CA PHE A 6 15.25 -24.29 5.95
C PHE A 6 14.91 -25.76 6.26
N ASP A 7 15.90 -26.65 6.34
CA ASP A 7 15.73 -28.05 6.76
C ASP A 7 15.18 -28.14 8.19
N GLU A 8 15.59 -27.25 9.08
CA GLU A 8 15.03 -27.17 10.44
C GLU A 8 13.55 -26.68 10.39
N ILE A 9 13.22 -25.68 9.58
CA ILE A 9 11.84 -25.24 9.37
C ILE A 9 10.98 -26.39 8.84
N ALA A 10 11.45 -27.12 7.83
CA ALA A 10 10.74 -28.23 7.23
C ALA A 10 10.45 -29.36 8.24
N ARG A 11 11.38 -29.63 9.16
CA ARG A 11 11.19 -30.64 10.20
C ARG A 11 10.13 -30.30 11.24
N VAL A 12 9.96 -29.00 11.55
CA VAL A 12 9.01 -28.54 12.59
C VAL A 12 7.70 -28.02 12.01
N THR A 13 7.60 -27.91 10.68
CA THR A 13 6.42 -27.35 10.00
C THR A 13 5.90 -28.36 8.97
N PRO A 14 4.85 -29.14 9.30
CA PRO A 14 4.36 -30.20 8.42
C PRO A 14 4.07 -29.76 6.97
N SER A 15 3.55 -28.53 6.79
CA SER A 15 3.25 -28.00 5.44
C SER A 15 4.49 -27.67 4.60
N HIS A 16 5.68 -27.72 5.17
CA HIS A 16 6.97 -27.54 4.50
C HIS A 16 7.78 -28.83 4.42
N ALA A 17 7.31 -29.94 5.01
CA ALA A 17 8.07 -31.17 5.16
C ALA A 17 8.52 -31.80 3.83
N GLY A 18 7.81 -31.52 2.75
CA GLY A 18 8.17 -31.94 1.39
C GLY A 18 9.17 -31.04 0.67
N LEU A 19 9.59 -29.93 1.28
CA LEU A 19 10.44 -28.93 0.64
C LEU A 19 11.88 -29.00 1.13
N SER A 20 12.85 -28.83 0.24
CA SER A 20 14.26 -28.64 0.53
C SER A 20 14.90 -27.74 -0.51
N HIS A 21 16.04 -27.12 -0.20
CA HIS A 21 16.79 -26.34 -1.18
C HIS A 21 17.16 -27.18 -2.41
N GLU A 22 17.61 -28.42 -2.20
CA GLU A 22 17.95 -29.36 -3.29
C GLU A 22 16.75 -29.60 -4.22
N ARG A 23 15.57 -29.82 -3.64
CA ARG A 23 14.35 -30.02 -4.41
C ARG A 23 13.95 -28.77 -5.19
N LEU A 24 13.99 -27.59 -4.54
CA LEU A 24 13.66 -26.32 -5.17
C LEU A 24 14.61 -25.99 -6.33
N ASP A 25 15.91 -26.27 -6.17
CA ASP A 25 16.91 -26.07 -7.25
C ASP A 25 16.67 -27.02 -8.42
N ARG A 26 16.32 -28.28 -8.15
CA ARG A 26 16.04 -29.27 -9.19
C ARG A 26 14.75 -29.00 -9.97
N GLU A 27 13.69 -28.57 -9.28
CA GLU A 27 12.35 -28.44 -9.86
C GLU A 27 12.01 -26.99 -10.26
N GLY A 28 12.89 -26.02 -9.98
CA GLY A 28 12.68 -24.61 -10.29
C GLY A 28 11.61 -23.93 -9.43
N GLY A 29 11.16 -24.58 -8.36
CA GLY A 29 10.15 -24.14 -7.42
C GLY A 29 9.05 -25.19 -7.20
N VAL A 30 8.50 -25.22 -5.98
CA VAL A 30 7.40 -26.10 -5.59
C VAL A 30 6.31 -25.28 -4.92
N ARG A 31 5.05 -25.59 -5.22
CA ARG A 31 3.91 -24.89 -4.59
C ARG A 31 3.75 -25.32 -3.14
N TRP A 32 3.49 -24.38 -2.28
CA TRP A 32 3.15 -24.61 -0.89
C TRP A 32 1.62 -24.78 -0.73
N PRO A 33 1.13 -25.61 0.18
CA PRO A 33 1.85 -26.57 1.02
C PRO A 33 2.32 -27.80 0.26
N SER A 34 3.39 -28.44 0.76
CA SER A 34 3.93 -29.72 0.29
C SER A 34 4.36 -30.54 1.50
N TYR A 35 3.69 -31.66 1.71
CA TYR A 35 3.79 -32.45 2.95
C TYR A 35 4.81 -33.58 2.88
N THR A 36 5.13 -34.08 1.66
CA THR A 36 6.14 -35.09 1.44
C THR A 36 7.02 -34.72 0.24
N PRO A 37 8.23 -35.31 0.12
CA PRO A 37 9.12 -35.07 -1.02
C PRO A 37 8.50 -35.38 -2.41
N GLU A 38 7.51 -36.24 -2.45
CA GLU A 38 6.79 -36.66 -3.68
C GLU A 38 5.54 -35.80 -3.93
N ASP A 39 5.11 -35.03 -2.94
CA ASP A 39 3.92 -34.16 -3.07
C ASP A 39 4.21 -33.02 -4.06
N PRO A 40 3.45 -32.90 -5.16
CA PRO A 40 3.68 -31.85 -6.16
C PRO A 40 3.38 -30.44 -5.65
N GLY A 41 2.89 -30.33 -4.41
CA GLY A 41 2.41 -29.11 -3.81
C GLY A 41 0.97 -28.75 -4.24
N ALA A 42 0.33 -27.92 -3.45
CA ALA A 42 -1.07 -27.57 -3.66
C ALA A 42 -1.26 -26.64 -4.87
N GLN A 43 -2.07 -27.07 -5.83
CA GLN A 43 -2.49 -26.21 -6.94
C GLN A 43 -3.45 -25.11 -6.46
N TRP A 44 -4.33 -25.47 -5.54
CA TRP A 44 -5.33 -24.60 -4.92
C TRP A 44 -5.28 -24.80 -3.41
N LEU A 45 -5.28 -23.71 -2.65
CA LEU A 45 -5.46 -23.80 -1.20
C LEU A 45 -6.90 -24.22 -0.89
N PHE A 46 -7.06 -25.12 0.08
CA PHE A 46 -8.38 -25.61 0.52
C PHE A 46 -9.23 -26.26 -0.60
N GLY A 47 -8.56 -26.86 -1.61
CA GLY A 47 -9.25 -27.48 -2.75
C GLY A 47 -10.22 -28.57 -2.34
N ASP A 48 -9.85 -29.40 -1.37
CA ASP A 48 -10.68 -30.53 -0.89
C ASP A 48 -11.45 -30.20 0.38
N ARG A 49 -10.83 -29.49 1.31
CA ARG A 49 -11.43 -29.14 2.60
C ARG A 49 -10.75 -27.96 3.27
N PHE A 50 -11.48 -27.29 4.14
CA PHE A 50 -10.90 -26.28 5.04
C PHE A 50 -10.31 -26.94 6.30
N PRO A 51 -9.33 -26.30 6.97
CA PRO A 51 -8.71 -26.82 8.20
C PRO A 51 -9.60 -26.58 9.44
N THR A 52 -10.86 -26.96 9.33
CA THR A 52 -11.88 -26.91 10.38
C THR A 52 -12.30 -28.32 10.75
N SER A 53 -12.93 -28.50 11.91
CA SER A 53 -13.33 -29.82 12.38
C SER A 53 -14.29 -30.55 11.42
N ASP A 54 -15.19 -29.81 10.77
CA ASP A 54 -16.16 -30.33 9.79
C ASP A 54 -15.67 -30.22 8.33
N GLY A 55 -14.49 -29.63 8.10
CA GLY A 55 -13.91 -29.44 6.77
C GLY A 55 -14.53 -28.34 5.93
N LYS A 56 -15.43 -27.53 6.48
CA LYS A 56 -16.13 -26.46 5.79
C LYS A 56 -15.62 -25.07 6.18
N ALA A 57 -15.72 -24.12 5.28
CA ALA A 57 -15.45 -22.71 5.60
C ALA A 57 -16.44 -22.21 6.64
N THR A 58 -15.97 -21.48 7.63
CA THR A 58 -16.84 -20.75 8.56
C THR A 58 -17.19 -19.40 7.94
N MET A 59 -18.47 -19.17 7.68
CA MET A 59 -18.95 -17.88 7.22
C MET A 59 -19.36 -17.04 8.43
N HIS A 60 -18.74 -15.86 8.55
CA HIS A 60 -19.08 -14.88 9.58
C HIS A 60 -19.98 -13.80 8.98
N LEU A 61 -21.11 -13.58 9.61
CA LEU A 61 -21.96 -12.44 9.27
C LEU A 61 -21.27 -11.17 9.80
N VAL A 62 -21.01 -10.22 8.91
CA VAL A 62 -20.40 -8.94 9.24
C VAL A 62 -21.30 -7.84 8.70
N ASP A 63 -21.82 -7.01 9.59
CA ASP A 63 -22.54 -5.81 9.21
C ASP A 63 -21.63 -4.74 8.67
N TRP A 64 -22.13 -3.96 7.72
CA TRP A 64 -21.45 -2.76 7.25
C TRP A 64 -21.27 -1.76 8.39
N ARG A 65 -20.08 -1.17 8.45
CA ARG A 65 -19.76 -0.04 9.35
C ARG A 65 -19.05 1.02 8.54
N ASP A 66 -19.46 2.26 8.74
CA ASP A 66 -18.74 3.40 8.17
C ASP A 66 -17.34 3.52 8.78
N ASN A 67 -16.45 4.21 8.06
CA ASN A 67 -15.14 4.57 8.59
C ASN A 67 -15.30 5.44 9.85
N VAL A 68 -14.34 5.31 10.77
CA VAL A 68 -14.36 6.07 12.03
C VAL A 68 -14.32 7.57 11.80
N GLU A 69 -13.64 8.01 10.74
CA GLU A 69 -13.57 9.41 10.33
C GLU A 69 -13.98 9.57 8.88
N ILE A 70 -15.04 10.34 8.66
CA ILE A 70 -15.55 10.70 7.32
C ILE A 70 -15.34 12.20 7.09
N PRO A 71 -15.32 12.66 5.82
CA PRO A 71 -15.26 14.08 5.50
C PRO A 71 -16.41 14.88 6.13
N ASP A 72 -16.12 16.12 6.49
CA ASP A 72 -17.06 17.12 7.01
C ASP A 72 -16.76 18.52 6.45
N GLU A 73 -17.44 19.55 6.95
CA GLU A 73 -17.29 20.91 6.47
C GLU A 73 -15.87 21.47 6.69
N GLU A 74 -15.17 21.09 7.77
CA GLU A 74 -13.82 21.55 8.06
C GLU A 74 -12.76 20.75 7.28
N TYR A 75 -12.98 19.43 7.08
CA TYR A 75 -12.08 18.51 6.40
C TYR A 75 -12.83 17.80 5.25
N PRO A 76 -13.07 18.49 4.13
CA PRO A 76 -14.01 18.02 3.09
C PRO A 76 -13.48 16.95 2.16
N PHE A 77 -12.24 16.50 2.32
CA PHE A 77 -11.63 15.49 1.47
C PHE A 77 -11.34 14.20 2.23
N ILE A 78 -11.35 13.09 1.51
CA ILE A 78 -10.80 11.81 1.98
C ILE A 78 -9.30 11.81 1.73
N PHE A 79 -8.50 11.58 2.77
CA PHE A 79 -7.07 11.31 2.66
C PHE A 79 -6.82 9.81 2.61
N ASN A 80 -6.21 9.35 1.53
CA ASN A 80 -5.85 7.94 1.32
C ASN A 80 -4.33 7.79 1.21
N THR A 81 -3.80 6.72 1.78
CA THR A 81 -2.37 6.39 1.69
C THR A 81 -2.12 5.06 1.02
N GLY A 82 -0.99 4.91 0.35
CA GLY A 82 -0.66 3.68 -0.32
C GLY A 82 0.76 3.60 -0.83
N ARG A 83 0.97 2.70 -1.78
CA ARG A 83 2.24 2.43 -2.44
C ARG A 83 2.29 3.09 -3.81
N VAL A 84 3.50 3.28 -4.31
CA VAL A 84 3.75 3.68 -5.70
C VAL A 84 4.51 2.56 -6.42
N LEU A 85 4.39 2.54 -7.75
CA LEU A 85 4.99 1.49 -8.58
C LEU A 85 6.52 1.40 -8.42
N TYR A 86 7.18 2.55 -8.30
CA TYR A 86 8.63 2.65 -8.33
C TYR A 86 9.31 2.28 -7.00
N HIS A 87 8.56 2.27 -5.89
CA HIS A 87 9.13 2.03 -4.58
C HIS A 87 8.48 0.84 -3.87
N TRP A 88 9.33 -0.08 -3.44
CA TRP A 88 8.91 -1.23 -2.66
C TRP A 88 8.74 -0.87 -1.18
N HIS A 89 7.53 -1.03 -0.67
CA HIS A 89 7.15 -0.78 0.73
C HIS A 89 7.71 0.54 1.30
N THR A 90 8.67 0.44 2.21
CA THR A 90 9.32 1.58 2.88
C THR A 90 10.33 2.33 2.01
N GLY A 91 10.58 1.87 0.79
CA GLY A 91 11.55 2.47 -0.10
C GLY A 91 13.02 2.27 0.29
N SER A 92 13.30 1.54 1.37
CA SER A 92 14.66 1.38 1.92
C SER A 92 15.67 0.79 0.93
N MET A 93 15.22 -0.04 0.00
CA MET A 93 16.04 -0.59 -1.09
C MET A 93 15.91 0.25 -2.36
N THR A 94 14.70 0.51 -2.81
CA THR A 94 14.44 1.12 -4.11
C THR A 94 14.84 2.59 -4.18
N ARG A 95 14.80 3.34 -3.08
CA ARG A 95 15.32 4.70 -2.99
C ARG A 95 16.86 4.80 -3.04
N ARG A 96 17.56 3.65 -3.02
CA ARG A 96 19.02 3.54 -3.24
C ARG A 96 19.36 3.02 -4.63
N SER A 97 18.40 2.99 -5.54
CA SER A 97 18.52 2.52 -6.89
C SER A 97 18.08 3.59 -7.90
N ARG A 98 18.23 3.32 -9.20
CA ARG A 98 17.74 4.20 -10.26
C ARG A 98 16.22 4.43 -10.23
N LEU A 99 15.47 3.64 -9.48
CA LEU A 99 14.03 3.87 -9.32
C LEU A 99 13.73 5.17 -8.56
N ASP A 100 14.67 5.64 -7.73
CA ASP A 100 14.56 6.94 -7.05
C ASP A 100 14.61 8.12 -8.05
N GLU A 101 15.34 7.99 -9.16
CA GLU A 101 15.36 8.99 -10.22
C GLU A 101 14.00 9.12 -10.92
N ALA A 102 13.23 8.02 -10.99
CA ALA A 102 11.90 8.00 -11.61
C ALA A 102 10.79 8.55 -10.72
N TYR A 103 10.94 8.43 -9.39
CA TYR A 103 9.97 8.93 -8.42
C TYR A 103 10.70 9.43 -7.14
N PRO A 104 11.38 10.61 -7.23
CA PRO A 104 12.34 11.05 -6.20
C PRO A 104 11.71 11.68 -4.97
N GLU A 105 10.44 12.07 -5.04
CA GLU A 105 9.77 12.81 -3.98
C GLU A 105 8.32 12.35 -3.77
N SER A 106 7.79 12.61 -2.60
CA SER A 106 6.38 12.41 -2.33
C SER A 106 5.55 13.41 -3.14
N LEU A 107 4.52 12.90 -3.83
CA LEU A 107 3.53 13.72 -4.52
C LEU A 107 2.16 13.51 -3.88
N ILE A 108 1.35 14.56 -3.89
CA ILE A 108 -0.05 14.49 -3.47
C ILE A 108 -0.91 14.45 -4.72
N GLU A 109 -1.55 13.31 -4.96
CA GLU A 109 -2.45 13.14 -6.10
C GLU A 109 -3.79 13.81 -5.82
N VAL A 110 -4.25 14.65 -6.76
CA VAL A 110 -5.48 15.45 -6.67
C VAL A 110 -6.25 15.31 -7.97
N ALA A 111 -7.58 15.13 -7.89
CA ALA A 111 -8.43 15.05 -9.07
C ALA A 111 -8.45 16.38 -9.84
N PRO A 112 -8.54 16.34 -11.19
CA PRO A 112 -8.59 17.57 -12.00
C PRO A 112 -9.71 18.53 -11.60
N GLU A 113 -10.88 18.00 -11.28
CA GLU A 113 -12.06 18.74 -10.87
C GLU A 113 -11.84 19.50 -9.54
N ASP A 114 -11.16 18.86 -8.59
CA ASP A 114 -10.79 19.48 -7.33
C ASP A 114 -9.69 20.54 -7.52
N ALA A 115 -8.70 20.23 -8.36
CA ALA A 115 -7.64 21.18 -8.70
C ALA A 115 -8.20 22.46 -9.34
N GLU A 116 -9.15 22.34 -10.28
CA GLU A 116 -9.82 23.46 -10.91
C GLU A 116 -10.59 24.29 -9.88
N ARG A 117 -11.40 23.63 -9.03
CA ARG A 117 -12.18 24.29 -7.97
C ARG A 117 -11.32 25.09 -7.01
N MET A 118 -10.11 24.59 -6.69
CA MET A 118 -9.18 25.25 -5.79
C MET A 118 -8.23 26.24 -6.47
N GLY A 119 -8.27 26.39 -7.80
CA GLY A 119 -7.30 27.18 -8.56
C GLY A 119 -5.87 26.61 -8.53
N LEU A 120 -5.73 25.30 -8.28
CA LEU A 120 -4.46 24.63 -8.20
C LEU A 120 -3.87 24.45 -9.60
N LYS A 121 -2.67 24.99 -9.84
CA LYS A 121 -1.94 24.82 -11.10
C LYS A 121 -1.08 23.54 -11.06
N LYS A 122 -0.72 23.05 -12.24
CA LYS A 122 0.17 21.90 -12.40
C LYS A 122 1.46 22.10 -11.61
N SER A 123 1.83 21.09 -10.82
CA SER A 123 3.01 21.10 -9.95
C SER A 123 3.02 22.18 -8.85
N GLY A 124 1.89 22.79 -8.56
CA GLY A 124 1.76 23.72 -7.43
C GLY A 124 2.02 23.02 -6.10
N ARG A 125 2.47 23.80 -5.12
CA ARG A 125 2.63 23.27 -3.74
C ARG A 125 1.32 23.37 -2.99
N ILE A 126 1.02 22.33 -2.25
CA ILE A 126 -0.18 22.27 -1.40
C ILE A 126 0.20 21.75 -0.01
N ARG A 127 -0.59 22.19 0.96
CA ARG A 127 -0.60 21.61 2.31
C ARG A 127 -1.85 20.75 2.47
N VAL A 128 -1.64 19.51 2.91
CA VAL A 128 -2.72 18.64 3.37
C VAL A 128 -2.70 18.62 4.89
N SER A 129 -3.83 18.91 5.49
CA SER A 129 -4.00 18.92 6.95
C SER A 129 -5.11 17.96 7.36
N THR A 130 -4.88 17.23 8.43
CA THR A 130 -5.87 16.43 9.16
C THR A 130 -5.95 16.92 10.61
N ARG A 131 -6.80 16.33 11.42
CA ARG A 131 -6.88 16.64 12.87
C ARG A 131 -5.61 16.28 13.64
N ARG A 132 -4.66 15.56 13.05
CA ARG A 132 -3.41 15.08 13.67
C ARG A 132 -2.18 15.90 13.29
N GLY A 133 -2.23 16.59 12.16
CA GLY A 133 -1.11 17.39 11.69
C GLY A 133 -1.26 17.84 10.25
N SER A 134 -0.18 18.35 9.68
CA SER A 134 -0.14 18.79 8.29
C SER A 134 1.17 18.43 7.63
N LEU A 135 1.15 18.25 6.30
CA LEU A 135 2.30 18.03 5.45
C LEU A 135 2.19 18.88 4.20
N GLU A 136 3.33 19.28 3.66
CA GLU A 136 3.42 20.03 2.41
C GLU A 136 4.15 19.21 1.36
N SER A 137 3.62 19.19 0.15
CA SER A 137 4.27 18.56 -0.98
C SER A 137 3.78 19.16 -2.29
N ARG A 138 4.38 18.73 -3.41
CA ARG A 138 3.88 19.09 -4.74
C ARG A 138 2.61 18.31 -5.07
N ALA A 139 1.68 18.98 -5.72
CA ALA A 139 0.49 18.34 -6.25
C ALA A 139 0.78 17.65 -7.59
N TRP A 140 0.21 16.48 -7.75
CA TRP A 140 0.08 15.80 -9.03
C TRP A 140 -1.39 15.73 -9.42
N ILE A 141 -1.79 16.57 -10.36
CA ILE A 141 -3.15 16.59 -10.88
C ILE A 141 -3.32 15.38 -11.81
N THR A 142 -4.19 14.45 -11.41
CA THR A 142 -4.35 13.17 -12.10
C THR A 142 -5.75 12.57 -11.91
N ARG A 143 -6.23 11.83 -12.91
CA ARG A 143 -7.51 11.08 -12.86
C ARG A 143 -7.39 9.72 -12.13
N ARG A 144 -6.27 9.42 -11.50
CA ARG A 144 -6.07 8.20 -10.72
C ARG A 144 -6.84 8.21 -9.39
N VAL A 145 -7.19 9.40 -8.92
CA VAL A 145 -8.01 9.60 -7.72
C VAL A 145 -9.36 10.20 -8.11
N ALA A 146 -10.39 9.82 -7.40
CA ALA A 146 -11.74 10.37 -7.58
C ALA A 146 -11.83 11.78 -6.99
N PRO A 147 -12.71 12.65 -7.51
CA PRO A 147 -13.03 13.92 -6.86
C PRO A 147 -13.41 13.74 -5.39
N GLY A 148 -12.95 14.66 -4.55
CA GLY A 148 -13.09 14.57 -3.09
C GLY A 148 -12.11 13.65 -2.39
N THR A 149 -11.16 13.04 -3.13
CA THR A 149 -10.13 12.16 -2.57
C THR A 149 -8.74 12.67 -2.92
N VAL A 150 -7.83 12.64 -1.96
CA VAL A 150 -6.40 12.86 -2.16
C VAL A 150 -5.62 11.62 -1.78
N TYR A 151 -4.57 11.33 -2.52
CA TYR A 151 -3.72 10.18 -2.28
C TYR A 151 -2.27 10.63 -2.07
N MET A 152 -1.59 9.97 -1.14
CA MET A 152 -0.17 10.21 -0.87
C MET A 152 0.52 8.89 -0.55
N SER A 153 1.75 8.72 -1.08
CA SER A 153 2.58 7.57 -0.70
C SER A 153 3.12 7.75 0.72
N TRP A 154 3.19 6.66 1.47
CA TRP A 154 3.52 6.70 2.90
C TRP A 154 5.02 6.49 3.23
N HIS A 155 5.86 6.19 2.23
CA HIS A 155 7.24 5.73 2.45
C HIS A 155 8.30 6.83 2.46
N PHE A 156 7.97 8.07 2.13
CA PHE A 156 8.91 9.19 2.18
C PHE A 156 9.02 9.74 3.60
N ALA A 157 10.20 9.60 4.22
CA ALA A 157 10.44 10.09 5.58
C ALA A 157 10.33 11.63 5.67
N GLU A 158 10.73 12.33 4.60
CA GLU A 158 10.64 13.78 4.45
C GLU A 158 9.20 14.31 4.30
N ALA A 159 8.26 13.44 4.01
CA ALA A 159 6.85 13.75 3.92
C ALA A 159 6.04 12.54 4.44
N ALA A 160 6.16 12.28 5.73
CA ALA A 160 5.67 11.07 6.38
C ALA A 160 4.12 11.09 6.49
N ALA A 161 3.45 10.57 5.46
CA ALA A 161 1.98 10.56 5.37
C ALA A 161 1.28 9.92 6.59
N ASN A 162 1.95 9.00 7.28
CA ASN A 162 1.41 8.37 8.49
C ASN A 162 1.24 9.33 9.68
N LEU A 163 1.85 10.51 9.65
CA LEU A 163 1.58 11.57 10.64
C LEU A 163 0.16 12.14 10.50
N LEU A 164 -0.47 11.94 9.36
CA LEU A 164 -1.82 12.44 9.05
C LEU A 164 -2.91 11.40 9.31
N THR A 165 -2.54 10.10 9.40
CA THR A 165 -3.51 9.01 9.49
C THR A 165 -4.13 8.88 10.87
N ILE A 166 -5.34 8.29 10.92
CA ILE A 166 -6.08 8.07 12.15
C ILE A 166 -5.49 6.90 12.95
N ASN A 167 -5.65 6.95 14.27
CA ASN A 167 -5.22 5.90 15.19
C ASN A 167 -6.34 4.93 15.59
N ALA A 168 -7.43 4.89 14.84
CA ALA A 168 -8.50 3.90 15.03
C ALA A 168 -7.96 2.49 14.71
N LEU A 169 -8.18 1.55 15.64
CA LEU A 169 -7.65 0.19 15.54
C LEU A 169 -8.79 -0.81 15.46
N ASP A 170 -8.59 -1.84 14.63
CA ASP A 170 -9.41 -3.03 14.70
C ASP A 170 -9.41 -3.60 16.14
N PRO A 171 -10.57 -3.95 16.70
CA PRO A 171 -10.66 -4.36 18.11
C PRO A 171 -9.95 -5.67 18.41
N ILE A 172 -9.75 -6.54 17.42
CA ILE A 172 -9.14 -7.86 17.56
C ILE A 172 -7.68 -7.85 17.11
N SER A 173 -7.43 -7.56 15.83
CA SER A 173 -6.12 -7.61 15.19
C SER A 173 -5.27 -6.36 15.42
N LYS A 174 -5.88 -5.28 15.92
CA LYS A 174 -5.22 -3.98 16.13
C LYS A 174 -4.64 -3.36 14.86
N ILE A 175 -5.18 -3.72 13.69
CA ILE A 175 -4.81 -3.09 12.43
C ILE A 175 -5.37 -1.67 12.40
N PRO A 176 -4.55 -0.64 12.12
CA PRO A 176 -5.02 0.74 12.06
C PRO A 176 -5.78 1.02 10.76
N GLU A 177 -6.81 1.86 10.87
CA GLU A 177 -7.60 2.37 9.74
C GLU A 177 -6.86 3.51 9.02
N TYR A 178 -5.69 3.23 8.46
CA TYR A 178 -4.79 4.23 7.88
C TYR A 178 -5.08 4.53 6.40
N LYS A 179 -6.15 3.98 5.82
CA LYS A 179 -6.52 4.19 4.41
C LYS A 179 -7.54 5.29 4.21
N ILE A 180 -8.28 5.66 5.24
CA ILE A 180 -9.31 6.69 5.17
C ILE A 180 -9.24 7.55 6.42
N CYS A 181 -9.06 8.86 6.22
CA CYS A 181 -9.34 9.89 7.21
C CYS A 181 -9.73 11.18 6.50
N ALA A 182 -10.33 12.11 7.24
CA ALA A 182 -10.74 13.39 6.68
C ALA A 182 -9.56 14.37 6.62
N CYS A 183 -9.46 15.13 5.53
CA CYS A 183 -8.44 16.15 5.37
C CYS A 183 -8.96 17.41 4.68
N LYS A 184 -8.18 18.48 4.77
CA LYS A 184 -8.33 19.70 3.96
C LYS A 184 -7.06 20.01 3.20
N ILE A 185 -7.21 20.73 2.09
CA ILE A 185 -6.13 21.14 1.22
C ILE A 185 -6.05 22.66 1.18
N GLU A 186 -4.84 23.19 1.29
CA GLU A 186 -4.53 24.60 1.07
C GLU A 186 -3.53 24.72 -0.06
N VAL A 187 -3.82 25.56 -1.05
CA VAL A 187 -2.88 25.89 -2.13
C VAL A 187 -1.89 26.93 -1.60
N LEU A 188 -0.60 26.60 -1.57
CA LEU A 188 0.44 27.46 -1.01
C LEU A 188 1.09 28.35 -2.07
N GLU A 189 1.41 27.78 -3.21
CA GLU A 189 2.04 28.48 -4.31
C GLU A 189 1.52 27.99 -5.66
N THR A 190 1.38 28.92 -6.58
CA THR A 190 0.99 28.67 -7.98
C THR A 190 2.16 28.86 -8.94
N THR A 191 3.41 28.85 -8.46
CA THR A 191 4.61 29.10 -9.27
C THR A 191 4.81 28.07 -10.36
N GLU A 192 5.24 28.54 -11.53
CA GLU A 192 5.58 27.70 -12.68
C GLU A 192 6.79 26.78 -12.39
N PRO A 193 6.85 25.59 -13.01
CA PRO A 193 7.77 24.54 -12.63
C PRO A 193 9.21 24.87 -13.01
N GLN A 194 10.12 24.77 -12.04
CA GLN A 194 11.51 24.49 -12.37
C GLN A 194 11.64 23.00 -12.78
N LYS A 195 11.98 22.78 -14.06
CA LYS A 195 12.30 21.52 -14.76
C LYS A 195 11.31 20.35 -14.57
N SER A 196 10.62 20.05 -15.64
CA SER A 196 9.74 18.90 -15.82
C SER A 196 10.43 17.57 -15.52
N ILE A 197 9.93 16.83 -14.54
CA ILE A 197 10.15 15.39 -14.46
C ILE A 197 9.34 14.78 -15.61
N SER A 198 10.01 14.27 -16.62
CA SER A 198 9.38 13.51 -17.69
C SER A 198 9.04 12.12 -17.16
N ILE A 199 7.84 11.96 -16.62
CA ILE A 199 7.27 10.63 -16.44
C ILE A 199 6.91 10.14 -17.83
N LYS A 200 7.77 9.34 -18.43
CA LYS A 200 7.43 8.62 -19.66
C LYS A 200 6.27 7.69 -19.28
N SER A 201 5.08 8.01 -19.80
CA SER A 201 3.92 7.13 -19.73
C SER A 201 4.31 5.80 -20.38
N ALA A 202 4.38 4.73 -19.60
CA ALA A 202 4.30 3.39 -20.12
C ALA A 202 2.85 3.20 -20.61
N GLN A 203 2.61 3.53 -21.87
CA GLN A 203 1.45 3.06 -22.60
C GLN A 203 1.75 1.64 -23.05
N ALA A 204 1.05 0.68 -22.51
CA ALA A 204 0.79 -0.62 -23.07
C ALA A 204 -0.66 -0.99 -22.75
#